data_e65c825fc7edc37f5732385dedac0be5
#
_entry.id   e65c825fc7edc37f5732385dedac0be5
#
_cell.length_a   1.000
_cell.length_b   1.000
_cell.length_c   1.000
_cell.angle_alpha   90.00
_cell.angle_beta   90.00
_cell.angle_gamma   90.00
#
_symmetry.space_group_name_H-M   'P 1'
#
loop_
_entity.id
_entity.type
_entity.pdbx_description
1 polymer ?
#
loop_
_entity_poly.entity_id
_entity_poly.type
_entity_poly.pdbx_seq_one_letter_code
_entity_poly.pdbx_strand_id
1 'polypeptide(L)'
;MKVLITEKPSVAMEFAKVLKLNTTRKNGYIEGNEWVITWCVGHLVTMSYPEKYDENLKRWSLNTLPFLPEKYKYEVIPAVEKQFNVIKGLLTRDDVTEIYIATDSGREGEYIYRLVDDMVGVPDSKIRKRVWIDSQTEEEILKGIREAKGWEEYDSLSDSAYLRAKEDYLIGINFSRLLSIIYGRRIAKDLNEDKISISVGRVMTCV
;
A
#
# COMPACT_ATOMS: atom_id res chain seq x y z
N MET A 1 -16.73 10.30 15.45
CA MET A 1 -16.67 10.13 13.97
C MET A 1 -16.09 8.78 13.63
N LYS A 2 -16.55 8.19 12.51
CA LYS A 2 -16.01 6.94 11.93
C LYS A 2 -15.31 7.27 10.62
N VAL A 3 -14.10 6.74 10.43
CA VAL A 3 -13.41 6.84 9.15
C VAL A 3 -13.55 5.51 8.41
N LEU A 4 -13.92 5.55 7.13
CA LEU A 4 -13.89 4.40 6.25
C LEU A 4 -12.82 4.67 5.17
N ILE A 5 -11.90 3.73 5.00
CA ILE A 5 -10.82 3.84 4.02
C ILE A 5 -10.92 2.72 3.00
N THR A 6 -11.02 3.09 1.72
CA THR A 6 -11.05 2.14 0.60
C THR A 6 -9.75 2.16 -0.18
N GLU A 7 -9.56 1.21 -1.10
CA GLU A 7 -8.38 1.19 -1.95
C GLU A 7 -8.47 2.22 -3.10
N LYS A 8 -9.68 2.46 -3.61
CA LYS A 8 -9.91 3.29 -4.81
C LYS A 8 -11.04 4.31 -4.60
N PRO A 9 -10.96 5.49 -5.25
CA PRO A 9 -12.01 6.51 -5.14
C PRO A 9 -13.40 6.03 -5.56
N SER A 10 -13.49 5.17 -6.59
CA SER A 10 -14.77 4.62 -7.08
C SER A 10 -15.49 3.82 -6.01
N VAL A 11 -14.75 2.99 -5.28
CA VAL A 11 -15.28 2.17 -4.17
C VAL A 11 -15.77 3.08 -3.04
N ALA A 12 -15.02 4.13 -2.70
CA ALA A 12 -15.43 5.12 -1.70
C ALA A 12 -16.77 5.78 -2.04
N MET A 13 -16.99 6.09 -3.33
CA MET A 13 -18.26 6.67 -3.79
C MET A 13 -19.43 5.69 -3.65
N GLU A 14 -19.24 4.40 -3.91
CA GLU A 14 -20.30 3.39 -3.71
C GLU A 14 -20.64 3.24 -2.23
N PHE A 15 -19.65 3.20 -1.33
CA PHE A 15 -19.90 3.21 0.12
C PHE A 15 -20.68 4.46 0.56
N ALA A 16 -20.31 5.65 0.07
CA ALA A 16 -21.02 6.89 0.39
C ALA A 16 -22.49 6.87 -0.06
N LYS A 17 -22.75 6.34 -1.25
CA LYS A 17 -24.09 6.18 -1.80
C LYS A 17 -24.92 5.19 -1.00
N VAL A 18 -24.39 4.02 -0.68
CA VAL A 18 -25.06 2.97 0.08
C VAL A 18 -25.38 3.43 1.51
N LEU A 19 -24.46 4.16 2.13
CA LEU A 19 -24.68 4.76 3.47
C LEU A 19 -25.60 5.97 3.45
N LYS A 20 -26.08 6.39 2.26
CA LYS A 20 -26.99 7.54 2.07
C LYS A 20 -26.49 8.81 2.76
N LEU A 21 -25.18 9.04 2.67
CA LEU A 21 -24.58 10.19 3.32
C LEU A 21 -25.00 11.50 2.64
N ASN A 22 -25.48 12.47 3.42
CA ASN A 22 -25.55 13.86 2.96
C ASN A 22 -24.12 14.41 2.91
N THR A 23 -23.48 14.24 1.75
CA THR A 23 -22.04 14.42 1.64
C THR A 23 -21.62 15.81 1.21
N THR A 24 -20.56 16.31 1.83
CA THR A 24 -19.71 17.36 1.27
C THR A 24 -18.44 16.72 0.73
N ARG A 25 -18.26 16.75 -0.60
CA ARG A 25 -17.04 16.27 -1.23
C ARG A 25 -15.91 17.26 -0.95
N LYS A 26 -14.83 16.77 -0.39
CA LYS A 26 -13.61 17.50 -0.12
C LYS A 26 -12.45 16.97 -0.96
N ASN A 27 -11.30 17.61 -0.90
CA ASN A 27 -10.13 17.13 -1.62
C ASN A 27 -9.56 15.88 -0.92
N GLY A 28 -9.74 14.71 -1.54
CA GLY A 28 -9.23 13.43 -1.04
C GLY A 28 -10.16 12.67 -0.07
N TYR A 29 -11.34 13.19 0.25
CA TYR A 29 -12.31 12.50 1.09
C TYR A 29 -13.74 13.04 0.92
N ILE A 30 -14.70 12.34 1.51
CA ILE A 30 -16.11 12.70 1.61
C ILE A 30 -16.48 12.71 3.08
N GLU A 31 -17.19 13.74 3.54
CA GLU A 31 -17.64 13.84 4.93
C GLU A 31 -19.14 14.08 4.98
N GLY A 32 -19.84 13.38 5.86
CA GLY A 32 -21.27 13.52 6.06
C GLY A 32 -21.74 12.67 7.23
N ASN A 33 -22.71 13.21 8.01
CA ASN A 33 -23.25 12.59 9.21
C ASN A 33 -22.14 12.21 10.21
N GLU A 34 -22.04 10.92 10.57
CA GLU A 34 -21.03 10.39 11.48
C GLU A 34 -19.82 9.75 10.75
N TRP A 35 -19.76 9.83 9.41
CA TRP A 35 -18.77 9.17 8.58
C TRP A 35 -17.87 10.14 7.86
N VAL A 36 -16.59 9.75 7.76
CA VAL A 36 -15.63 10.30 6.83
C VAL A 36 -15.15 9.14 5.96
N ILE A 37 -15.29 9.26 4.65
CA ILE A 37 -14.86 8.24 3.70
C ILE A 37 -13.69 8.78 2.89
N THR A 38 -12.57 8.07 2.93
CA THR A 38 -11.38 8.39 2.16
C THR A 38 -10.91 7.16 1.37
N TRP A 39 -9.87 7.32 0.59
CA TRP A 39 -9.38 6.25 -0.28
C TRP A 39 -7.88 6.32 -0.45
N CYS A 40 -7.26 5.18 -0.63
CA CYS A 40 -5.95 5.06 -1.23
C CYS A 40 -6.05 5.31 -2.75
N VAL A 41 -4.93 5.32 -3.43
CA VAL A 41 -4.83 5.35 -4.90
C VAL A 41 -3.95 4.19 -5.36
N GLY A 42 -4.21 3.00 -4.80
CA GLY A 42 -3.29 1.89 -4.74
C GLY A 42 -2.30 2.06 -3.59
N HIS A 43 -1.04 1.67 -3.76
CA HIS A 43 -0.02 1.85 -2.74
C HIS A 43 0.29 3.33 -2.49
N LEU A 44 0.31 3.72 -1.22
CA LEU A 44 0.74 5.04 -0.74
C LEU A 44 2.15 4.98 -0.13
N VAL A 45 2.53 3.81 0.35
CA VAL A 45 3.80 3.53 1.01
C VAL A 45 4.49 2.38 0.30
N THR A 46 5.80 2.44 0.20
CA THR A 46 6.62 1.41 -0.43
C THR A 46 7.88 1.14 0.39
N MET A 47 8.52 -0.02 0.17
CA MET A 47 9.85 -0.26 0.70
C MET A 47 10.87 0.68 0.06
N SER A 48 11.73 1.27 0.89
CA SER A 48 12.77 2.20 0.43
C SER A 48 13.83 1.49 -0.39
N TYR A 49 14.34 2.17 -1.40
CA TYR A 49 15.46 1.67 -2.19
C TYR A 49 16.74 1.52 -1.37
N PRO A 50 17.69 0.64 -1.81
CA PRO A 50 18.93 0.38 -1.06
C PRO A 50 19.75 1.62 -0.69
N GLU A 51 19.74 2.67 -1.50
CA GLU A 51 20.44 3.94 -1.23
C GLU A 51 19.90 4.70 0.02
N LYS A 52 18.70 4.36 0.49
CA LYS A 52 18.16 4.89 1.75
C LYS A 52 18.73 4.19 2.99
N TYR A 53 19.39 3.07 2.78
CA TYR A 53 20.10 2.32 3.84
C TYR A 53 21.57 2.75 3.91
N ASP A 54 22.22 2.85 2.74
CA ASP A 54 23.59 3.33 2.58
C ASP A 54 23.71 3.98 1.19
N GLU A 55 24.20 5.21 1.13
CA GLU A 55 24.36 5.97 -0.11
C GLU A 55 25.28 5.26 -1.13
N ASN A 56 26.25 4.48 -0.67
CA ASN A 56 27.11 3.67 -1.52
C ASN A 56 26.34 2.64 -2.35
N LEU A 57 25.17 2.20 -1.88
CA LEU A 57 24.30 1.25 -2.59
C LEU A 57 23.55 1.86 -3.76
N LYS A 58 23.65 3.19 -3.95
CA LYS A 58 23.12 3.85 -5.16
C LYS A 58 23.86 3.38 -6.41
N ARG A 59 25.16 3.13 -6.30
CA ARG A 59 25.95 2.56 -7.40
C ARG A 59 25.86 1.04 -7.41
N TRP A 60 25.35 0.51 -8.51
CA TRP A 60 25.23 -0.94 -8.67
C TRP A 60 26.62 -1.58 -8.89
N SER A 61 26.98 -2.52 -8.03
CA SER A 61 28.25 -3.23 -8.03
C SER A 61 28.04 -4.66 -7.55
N LEU A 62 28.81 -5.61 -8.08
CA LEU A 62 28.82 -6.99 -7.58
C LEU A 62 29.25 -7.08 -6.11
N ASN A 63 30.11 -6.15 -5.66
CA ASN A 63 30.61 -6.12 -4.30
C ASN A 63 29.52 -5.68 -3.28
N THR A 64 28.40 -5.12 -3.75
CA THR A 64 27.29 -4.68 -2.91
C THR A 64 26.08 -5.62 -3.00
N LEU A 65 26.26 -6.80 -3.58
CA LEU A 65 25.25 -7.84 -3.71
C LEU A 65 25.66 -9.09 -2.93
N PRO A 66 24.72 -9.82 -2.34
CA PRO A 66 23.30 -9.50 -2.26
C PRO A 66 23.00 -8.38 -1.24
N PHE A 67 22.03 -7.52 -1.56
CA PHE A 67 21.47 -6.59 -0.60
C PHE A 67 20.42 -7.30 0.26
N LEU A 68 20.69 -7.45 1.55
CA LEU A 68 19.84 -8.14 2.53
C LEU A 68 19.73 -7.28 3.79
N PRO A 69 18.76 -6.35 3.86
CA PRO A 69 18.62 -5.48 5.01
C PRO A 69 18.10 -6.25 6.25
N GLU A 70 18.70 -6.03 7.40
CA GLU A 70 18.19 -6.59 8.66
C GLU A 70 16.82 -6.01 9.06
N LYS A 71 16.63 -4.72 8.80
CA LYS A 71 15.37 -4.01 9.03
C LYS A 71 14.92 -3.32 7.75
N TYR A 72 13.67 -3.57 7.35
CA TYR A 72 13.09 -2.90 6.17
C TYR A 72 12.69 -1.48 6.51
N LYS A 73 13.08 -0.53 5.65
CA LYS A 73 12.65 0.86 5.70
C LYS A 73 11.51 1.06 4.71
N TYR A 74 10.57 1.90 5.09
CA TYR A 74 9.42 2.26 4.26
C TYR A 74 9.38 3.76 4.05
N GLU A 75 8.83 4.19 2.93
CA GLU A 75 8.67 5.60 2.61
C GLU A 75 7.37 5.86 1.87
N VAL A 76 6.82 7.06 2.03
CA VAL A 76 5.65 7.51 1.28
C VAL A 76 6.06 7.71 -0.18
N ILE A 77 5.25 7.19 -1.11
CA ILE A 77 5.48 7.36 -2.54
C ILE A 77 5.26 8.83 -2.91
N PRO A 78 6.27 9.57 -3.43
CA PRO A 78 6.17 11.01 -3.67
C PRO A 78 4.99 11.43 -4.54
N ALA A 79 4.65 10.64 -5.55
CA ALA A 79 3.56 10.93 -6.47
C ALA A 79 2.16 10.97 -5.80
N VAL A 80 2.00 10.33 -4.64
CA VAL A 80 0.74 10.21 -3.91
C VAL A 80 0.78 10.79 -2.50
N GLU A 81 1.86 11.50 -2.17
CA GLU A 81 2.08 12.09 -0.85
C GLU A 81 0.93 13.01 -0.41
N LYS A 82 0.33 13.73 -1.34
CA LYS A 82 -0.83 14.59 -1.05
C LYS A 82 -1.99 13.80 -0.48
N GLN A 83 -2.31 12.65 -1.07
CA GLN A 83 -3.39 11.78 -0.60
C GLN A 83 -3.02 11.10 0.73
N PHE A 84 -1.76 10.68 0.88
CA PHE A 84 -1.26 10.16 2.14
C PHE A 84 -1.45 11.17 3.28
N ASN A 85 -1.11 12.43 3.06
CA ASN A 85 -1.25 13.50 4.06
C ASN A 85 -2.73 13.76 4.43
N VAL A 86 -3.66 13.65 3.47
CA VAL A 86 -5.09 13.71 3.74
C VAL A 86 -5.50 12.57 4.68
N ILE A 87 -5.13 11.34 4.35
CA ILE A 87 -5.44 10.14 5.17
C ILE A 87 -4.83 10.28 6.56
N LYS A 88 -3.56 10.67 6.64
CA LYS A 88 -2.88 10.93 7.92
C LYS A 88 -3.67 11.91 8.78
N GLY A 89 -4.06 13.05 8.21
CA GLY A 89 -4.86 14.04 8.93
C GLY A 89 -6.20 13.48 9.43
N LEU A 90 -6.87 12.63 8.65
CA LEU A 90 -8.14 12.02 9.02
C LEU A 90 -7.97 10.94 10.10
N LEU A 91 -6.99 10.05 9.95
CA LEU A 91 -6.76 8.96 10.91
C LEU A 91 -6.25 9.45 12.27
N THR A 92 -5.65 10.65 12.32
CA THR A 92 -5.17 11.26 13.58
C THR A 92 -6.14 12.27 14.20
N ARG A 93 -7.31 12.52 13.61
CA ARG A 93 -8.34 13.43 14.18
C ARG A 93 -8.78 12.96 15.56
N ASP A 94 -8.90 13.87 16.52
CA ASP A 94 -9.30 13.56 17.89
C ASP A 94 -10.74 13.03 18.00
N ASP A 95 -11.63 13.51 17.13
CA ASP A 95 -13.04 13.09 17.10
C ASP A 95 -13.28 11.74 16.39
N VAL A 96 -12.26 11.17 15.76
CA VAL A 96 -12.30 9.85 15.11
C VAL A 96 -11.99 8.76 16.14
N THR A 97 -12.97 7.88 16.39
CA THR A 97 -12.86 6.78 17.35
C THR A 97 -12.77 5.41 16.69
N GLU A 98 -13.33 5.26 15.50
CA GLU A 98 -13.37 3.98 14.77
C GLU A 98 -12.86 4.16 13.33
N ILE A 99 -12.11 3.18 12.86
CA ILE A 99 -11.57 3.11 11.49
C ILE A 99 -12.07 1.82 10.86
N TYR A 100 -12.81 1.95 9.76
CA TYR A 100 -13.30 0.84 8.96
C TYR A 100 -12.40 0.67 7.74
N ILE A 101 -11.70 -0.46 7.70
CA ILE A 101 -10.72 -0.79 6.67
C ILE A 101 -11.44 -1.54 5.56
N ALA A 102 -11.75 -0.87 4.46
CA ALA A 102 -12.48 -1.38 3.30
C ALA A 102 -11.61 -1.38 2.02
N THR A 103 -10.32 -1.59 2.18
CA THR A 103 -9.43 -1.95 1.07
C THR A 103 -9.80 -3.33 0.52
N ASP A 104 -9.40 -3.65 -0.70
CA ASP A 104 -9.79 -4.90 -1.38
C ASP A 104 -9.61 -6.13 -0.47
N SER A 105 -10.56 -7.06 -0.53
CA SER A 105 -10.59 -8.26 0.32
C SER A 105 -9.53 -9.26 -0.13
N GLY A 106 -8.33 -9.13 0.43
CA GLY A 106 -7.19 -9.96 0.06
C GLY A 106 -5.89 -9.47 0.69
N ARG A 107 -4.81 -10.20 0.43
CA ARG A 107 -3.47 -9.89 0.95
C ARG A 107 -2.99 -8.49 0.56
N GLU A 108 -3.25 -8.08 -0.68
CA GLU A 108 -2.80 -6.79 -1.19
C GLU A 108 -3.49 -5.63 -0.47
N GLY A 109 -4.82 -5.66 -0.36
CA GLY A 109 -5.57 -4.64 0.35
C GLY A 109 -5.22 -4.58 1.85
N GLU A 110 -4.93 -5.74 2.47
CA GLU A 110 -4.45 -5.78 3.85
C GLU A 110 -3.08 -5.10 3.97
N TYR A 111 -2.14 -5.42 3.07
CA TYR A 111 -0.81 -4.82 3.05
C TYR A 111 -0.84 -3.31 2.85
N ILE A 112 -1.66 -2.82 1.91
CA ILE A 112 -1.82 -1.39 1.64
C ILE A 112 -2.21 -0.63 2.91
N TYR A 113 -3.24 -1.11 3.63
CA TYR A 113 -3.70 -0.40 4.81
C TYR A 113 -2.71 -0.51 5.98
N ARG A 114 -2.16 -1.70 6.25
CA ARG A 114 -1.18 -1.89 7.34
C ARG A 114 0.01 -0.96 7.21
N LEU A 115 0.54 -0.79 6.00
CA LEU A 115 1.62 0.15 5.75
C LEU A 115 1.21 1.60 6.00
N VAL A 116 -0.03 1.97 5.68
CA VAL A 116 -0.55 3.31 5.97
C VAL A 116 -0.70 3.53 7.47
N ASP A 117 -1.26 2.57 8.19
CA ASP A 117 -1.44 2.63 9.64
C ASP A 117 -0.10 2.81 10.36
N ASP A 118 0.88 1.97 10.03
CA ASP A 118 2.24 2.01 10.58
C ASP A 118 2.94 3.35 10.28
N MET A 119 2.86 3.82 9.02
CA MET A 119 3.52 5.04 8.60
C MET A 119 2.88 6.31 9.19
N VAL A 120 1.57 6.28 9.42
CA VAL A 120 0.83 7.37 10.09
C VAL A 120 1.13 7.36 11.58
N GLY A 121 1.33 6.19 12.19
CA GLY A 121 1.39 5.99 13.63
C GLY A 121 0.02 6.21 14.27
N VAL A 122 -1.00 5.51 13.76
CA VAL A 122 -2.38 5.66 14.25
C VAL A 122 -2.45 5.25 15.74
N PRO A 123 -3.02 6.08 16.62
CA PRO A 123 -3.10 5.77 18.05
C PRO A 123 -3.84 4.46 18.34
N ASP A 124 -3.33 3.66 19.28
CA ASP A 124 -3.91 2.37 19.68
C ASP A 124 -5.31 2.51 20.31
N SER A 125 -5.65 3.71 20.78
CA SER A 125 -6.98 4.02 21.31
C SER A 125 -8.08 4.00 20.25
N LYS A 126 -7.75 4.00 18.96
CA LYS A 126 -8.70 3.95 17.87
C LYS A 126 -9.02 2.51 17.51
N ILE A 127 -10.30 2.18 17.48
CA ILE A 127 -10.78 0.83 17.12
C ILE A 127 -10.65 0.65 15.61
N ARG A 128 -9.98 -0.42 15.19
CA ARG A 128 -9.79 -0.79 13.79
C ARG A 128 -10.67 -1.98 13.46
N LYS A 129 -11.50 -1.85 12.42
CA LYS A 129 -12.42 -2.90 11.96
C LYS A 129 -12.19 -3.19 10.49
N ARG A 130 -11.98 -4.45 10.16
CA ARG A 130 -11.81 -4.90 8.78
C ARG A 130 -13.16 -5.21 8.16
N VAL A 131 -13.52 -4.48 7.11
CA VAL A 131 -14.67 -4.75 6.25
C VAL A 131 -14.24 -5.74 5.18
N TRP A 132 -14.93 -6.87 5.10
CA TRP A 132 -14.65 -7.91 4.12
C TRP A 132 -15.87 -8.10 3.23
N ILE A 133 -15.73 -7.81 1.95
CA ILE A 133 -16.81 -7.90 0.97
C ILE A 133 -16.29 -8.59 -0.31
N ASP A 134 -17.13 -9.40 -0.92
CA ASP A 134 -16.80 -10.09 -2.17
C ASP A 134 -17.38 -9.38 -3.40
N SER A 135 -18.31 -8.45 -3.19
CA SER A 135 -18.90 -7.62 -4.23
C SER A 135 -19.28 -6.22 -3.70
N GLN A 136 -19.53 -5.28 -4.62
CA GLN A 136 -19.91 -3.90 -4.27
C GLN A 136 -21.43 -3.67 -4.37
N THR A 137 -22.25 -4.70 -4.16
CA THR A 137 -23.69 -4.54 -4.07
C THR A 137 -24.08 -3.87 -2.75
N GLU A 138 -25.22 -3.15 -2.74
CA GLU A 138 -25.71 -2.47 -1.54
C GLU A 138 -25.84 -3.43 -0.35
N GLU A 139 -26.40 -4.62 -0.58
CA GLU A 139 -26.56 -5.65 0.45
C GLU A 139 -25.21 -6.09 1.03
N GLU A 140 -24.22 -6.37 0.18
CA GLU A 140 -22.90 -6.85 0.61
C GLU A 140 -22.10 -5.77 1.34
N ILE A 141 -22.20 -4.51 0.89
CA ILE A 141 -21.57 -3.37 1.56
C ILE A 141 -22.17 -3.18 2.98
N LEU A 142 -23.49 -3.19 3.12
CA LEU A 142 -24.15 -3.03 4.42
C LEU A 142 -23.84 -4.20 5.35
N LYS A 143 -23.81 -5.41 4.82
CA LYS A 143 -23.42 -6.62 5.56
C LYS A 143 -21.96 -6.52 6.02
N GLY A 144 -21.03 -6.19 5.12
CA GLY A 144 -19.61 -6.06 5.44
C GLY A 144 -19.32 -5.03 6.53
N ILE A 145 -20.03 -3.88 6.53
CA ILE A 145 -19.90 -2.90 7.61
C ILE A 145 -20.45 -3.43 8.93
N ARG A 146 -21.62 -4.08 8.91
CA ARG A 146 -22.26 -4.63 10.11
C ARG A 146 -21.43 -5.77 10.73
N GLU A 147 -20.85 -6.61 9.91
CA GLU A 147 -20.10 -7.81 10.29
C GLU A 147 -18.57 -7.56 10.34
N ALA A 148 -18.14 -6.30 10.24
CA ALA A 148 -16.73 -5.94 10.28
C ALA A 148 -16.08 -6.43 11.58
N LYS A 149 -15.00 -7.21 11.43
CA LYS A 149 -14.26 -7.82 12.52
C LYS A 149 -13.09 -6.95 12.97
N GLY A 150 -12.58 -7.21 14.18
CA GLY A 150 -11.31 -6.62 14.60
C GLY A 150 -10.21 -6.95 13.62
N TRP A 151 -9.34 -5.99 13.33
CA TRP A 151 -8.30 -6.17 12.34
C TRP A 151 -7.25 -7.22 12.74
N GLU A 152 -7.17 -7.52 14.04
CA GLU A 152 -6.29 -8.54 14.62
C GLU A 152 -6.62 -9.95 14.11
N GLU A 153 -7.87 -10.21 13.75
CA GLU A 153 -8.26 -11.49 13.12
C GLU A 153 -7.58 -11.74 11.77
N TYR A 154 -7.00 -10.68 11.18
CA TYR A 154 -6.31 -10.73 9.88
C TYR A 154 -4.78 -10.65 10.00
N ASP A 155 -4.20 -10.81 11.20
CA ASP A 155 -2.76 -10.72 11.42
C ASP A 155 -1.98 -11.76 10.61
N SER A 156 -2.43 -13.02 10.57
CA SER A 156 -1.79 -14.06 9.73
C SER A 156 -1.84 -13.71 8.23
N LEU A 157 -2.92 -13.08 7.76
CA LEU A 157 -3.03 -12.59 6.39
C LEU A 157 -2.04 -11.46 6.13
N SER A 158 -1.94 -10.53 7.08
CA SER A 158 -0.98 -9.43 7.06
C SER A 158 0.46 -9.95 6.99
N ASP A 159 0.84 -10.88 7.86
CA ASP A 159 2.17 -11.49 7.87
C ASP A 159 2.52 -12.14 6.53
N SER A 160 1.58 -12.89 5.97
CA SER A 160 1.72 -13.48 4.63
C SER A 160 1.93 -12.42 3.55
N ALA A 161 1.25 -11.27 3.65
CA ALA A 161 1.38 -10.17 2.70
C ALA A 161 2.74 -9.48 2.81
N TYR A 162 3.20 -9.20 4.04
CA TYR A 162 4.53 -8.63 4.30
C TYR A 162 5.66 -9.55 3.84
N LEU A 163 5.56 -10.86 4.11
CA LEU A 163 6.57 -11.83 3.65
C LEU A 163 6.67 -11.85 2.12
N ARG A 164 5.52 -11.90 1.45
CA ARG A 164 5.47 -11.88 -0.01
C ARG A 164 6.07 -10.61 -0.59
N ALA A 165 5.73 -9.45 -0.03
CA ALA A 165 6.28 -8.17 -0.49
C ALA A 165 7.81 -8.09 -0.30
N LYS A 166 8.32 -8.59 0.84
CA LYS A 166 9.76 -8.66 1.10
C LYS A 166 10.48 -9.60 0.15
N GLU A 167 9.90 -10.77 -0.13
CA GLU A 167 10.43 -11.73 -1.10
C GLU A 167 10.52 -11.09 -2.49
N ASP A 168 9.43 -10.51 -2.99
CA ASP A 168 9.39 -9.85 -4.29
C ASP A 168 10.41 -8.69 -4.36
N TYR A 169 10.53 -7.91 -3.29
CA TYR A 169 11.50 -6.83 -3.20
C TYR A 169 12.95 -7.35 -3.27
N LEU A 170 13.31 -8.36 -2.48
CA LEU A 170 14.66 -8.91 -2.46
C LEU A 170 15.04 -9.56 -3.79
N ILE A 171 14.16 -10.35 -4.36
CA ILE A 171 14.36 -10.97 -5.67
C ILE A 171 14.51 -9.87 -6.73
N GLY A 172 13.57 -8.94 -6.77
CA GLY A 172 13.57 -7.85 -7.74
C GLY A 172 14.86 -7.02 -7.69
N ILE A 173 15.25 -6.53 -6.52
CA ILE A 173 16.43 -5.67 -6.36
C ILE A 173 17.71 -6.43 -6.69
N ASN A 174 17.93 -7.60 -6.14
CA ASN A 174 19.19 -8.31 -6.27
C ASN A 174 19.40 -8.86 -7.68
N PHE A 175 18.41 -9.55 -8.23
CA PHE A 175 18.57 -10.15 -9.57
C PHE A 175 18.51 -9.12 -10.68
N SER A 176 17.71 -8.05 -10.57
CA SER A 176 17.73 -6.97 -11.57
C SER A 176 19.10 -6.29 -11.62
N ARG A 177 19.68 -6.00 -10.46
CA ARG A 177 21.05 -5.42 -10.40
C ARG A 177 22.10 -6.39 -10.95
N LEU A 178 22.06 -7.64 -10.52
CA LEU A 178 23.00 -8.68 -10.95
C LEU A 178 23.01 -8.84 -12.47
N LEU A 179 21.85 -9.08 -13.06
CA LEU A 179 21.72 -9.31 -14.50
C LEU A 179 22.06 -8.05 -15.30
N SER A 180 21.68 -6.87 -14.82
CA SER A 180 22.04 -5.61 -15.48
C SER A 180 23.54 -5.35 -15.47
N ILE A 181 24.25 -5.71 -14.39
CA ILE A 181 25.70 -5.57 -14.30
C ILE A 181 26.40 -6.54 -15.26
N ILE A 182 25.95 -7.80 -15.31
CA ILE A 182 26.62 -8.86 -16.10
C ILE A 182 26.33 -8.72 -17.60
N TYR A 183 25.04 -8.49 -17.94
CA TYR A 183 24.58 -8.59 -19.33
C TYR A 183 24.15 -7.24 -19.93
N GLY A 184 23.87 -6.23 -19.11
CA GLY A 184 23.28 -4.97 -19.58
C GLY A 184 24.08 -4.26 -20.63
N ARG A 185 25.42 -4.22 -20.51
CA ARG A 185 26.33 -3.61 -21.53
C ARG A 185 26.27 -4.32 -22.86
N ARG A 186 26.28 -5.66 -22.87
CA ARG A 186 26.25 -6.48 -24.08
C ARG A 186 24.92 -6.27 -24.81
N ILE A 187 23.81 -6.37 -24.10
CA ILE A 187 22.47 -6.20 -24.68
C ILE A 187 22.28 -4.76 -25.17
N ALA A 188 22.75 -3.75 -24.44
CA ALA A 188 22.71 -2.35 -24.88
C ALA A 188 23.45 -2.16 -26.22
N LYS A 189 24.64 -2.75 -26.38
CA LYS A 189 25.40 -2.71 -27.63
C LYS A 189 24.64 -3.39 -28.77
N ASP A 190 24.07 -4.56 -28.53
CA ASP A 190 23.34 -5.34 -29.55
C ASP A 190 22.05 -4.64 -30.00
N LEU A 191 21.42 -3.84 -29.11
CA LEU A 191 20.22 -3.06 -29.39
C LEU A 191 20.50 -1.60 -29.80
N ASN A 192 21.76 -1.20 -29.85
CA ASN A 192 22.21 0.17 -30.15
C ASN A 192 21.63 1.22 -29.16
N GLU A 193 21.60 0.85 -27.86
CA GLU A 193 21.18 1.67 -26.75
C GLU A 193 22.33 2.06 -25.85
N ASP A 194 22.26 3.22 -25.18
CA ASP A 194 23.36 3.69 -24.31
C ASP A 194 23.44 2.85 -23.01
N LYS A 195 22.28 2.44 -22.48
CA LYS A 195 22.19 1.68 -21.23
C LYS A 195 20.90 0.88 -21.17
N ILE A 196 21.02 -0.36 -20.73
CA ILE A 196 19.87 -1.21 -20.45
C ILE A 196 19.89 -1.68 -19.00
N SER A 197 18.73 -1.60 -18.37
CA SER A 197 18.43 -2.22 -17.07
C SER A 197 17.53 -3.42 -17.30
N ILE A 198 17.96 -4.59 -16.81
CA ILE A 198 17.19 -5.83 -16.90
C ILE A 198 16.35 -5.93 -15.62
N SER A 199 15.03 -5.84 -15.76
CA SER A 199 14.13 -6.03 -14.65
C SER A 199 13.82 -7.50 -14.43
N VAL A 200 13.89 -7.93 -13.17
CA VAL A 200 13.49 -9.26 -12.73
C VAL A 200 12.30 -9.12 -11.78
N GLY A 201 11.29 -9.88 -12.01
CA GLY A 201 10.11 -9.94 -11.18
C GLY A 201 9.38 -11.24 -11.40
N ARG A 202 8.59 -11.66 -10.44
CA ARG A 202 7.93 -12.95 -10.45
C ARG A 202 7.03 -13.19 -11.68
N VAL A 203 6.38 -12.15 -12.18
CA VAL A 203 5.53 -12.23 -13.37
C VAL A 203 6.35 -11.97 -14.63
N MET A 204 7.12 -10.88 -14.66
CA MET A 204 7.87 -10.43 -15.84
C MET A 204 8.95 -11.40 -16.32
N THR A 205 9.47 -12.24 -15.43
CA THR A 205 10.56 -13.17 -15.77
C THR A 205 10.03 -14.51 -16.31
N CYS A 206 8.76 -14.81 -16.11
CA CYS A 206 8.13 -16.05 -16.59
C CYS A 206 7.43 -15.89 -17.95
N VAL A 207 7.43 -14.71 -18.53
CA VAL A 207 6.89 -14.36 -19.85
C VAL A 207 8.05 -14.03 -20.77
#